data_28cea807125c9fc1852bba037d77fcc4
#
_entry.id   28cea807125c9fc1852bba037d77fcc4
#
_cell.length_a   1.000
_cell.length_b   1.000
_cell.length_c   1.000
_cell.angle_alpha   90.00
_cell.angle_beta   90.00
_cell.angle_gamma   90.00
#
_symmetry.space_group_name_H-M   'P 1'
#
loop_
_entity.id
_entity.type
_entity.pdbx_description
1 polymer ?
#
loop_
_entity_poly.entity_id
_entity_poly.type
_entity_poly.pdbx_seq_one_letter_code
_entity_poly.pdbx_strand_id
1 'polypeptide(L)'
;MNNHYLTSLFTPRSVALFGASDRTDSVGGVVFKNLLSSGFKGKIYGINPKRETVQGEKAWASLEDIEDNVDLAVVATPAKSIPSIVEACGERGIRMMLILSAGFRESGLVGRRL
;
A
#
# COMPACT_ATOMS: atom_id res chain seq x y z
N MET A 1 18.94 -18.07 -12.42
CA MET A 1 19.44 -17.62 -11.49
C MET A 1 18.88 -16.36 -10.98
N ASN A 2 19.36 -15.37 -11.27
CA ASN A 2 18.88 -14.17 -10.71
C ASN A 2 17.53 -13.77 -11.11
N ASN A 3 16.93 -14.45 -12.07
CA ASN A 3 15.62 -14.07 -12.57
C ASN A 3 14.54 -14.18 -11.54
N HIS A 4 14.66 -15.15 -10.62
CA HIS A 4 13.66 -15.26 -9.58
C HIS A 4 13.62 -14.02 -8.71
N TYR A 5 14.79 -13.54 -8.35
CA TYR A 5 14.89 -12.40 -7.48
C TYR A 5 14.32 -11.16 -8.16
N LEU A 6 14.70 -10.95 -9.41
CA LEU A 6 14.22 -9.79 -10.14
C LEU A 6 12.73 -9.85 -10.38
N THR A 7 12.21 -11.04 -10.64
CA THR A 7 10.78 -11.21 -10.84
C THR A 7 10.02 -10.83 -9.58
N SER A 8 10.52 -11.23 -8.43
CA SER A 8 9.86 -10.89 -7.18
C SER A 8 9.82 -9.39 -6.96
N LEU A 9 10.82 -8.67 -7.43
CA LEU A 9 10.84 -7.22 -7.27
C LEU A 9 9.82 -6.54 -8.15
N PHE A 10 9.64 -7.02 -9.38
CA PHE A 10 8.79 -6.33 -10.33
C PHE A 10 7.40 -6.93 -10.47
N THR A 11 7.21 -8.10 -9.88
CA THR A 11 5.93 -8.78 -9.99
C THR A 11 5.54 -9.32 -8.62
N PRO A 12 5.14 -8.43 -7.72
CA PRO A 12 4.77 -8.90 -6.37
C PRO A 12 3.56 -9.81 -6.44
N ARG A 13 3.52 -10.78 -5.55
CA ARG A 13 2.39 -11.70 -5.46
C ARG A 13 1.32 -11.17 -4.52
N SER A 14 1.66 -10.21 -3.68
CA SER A 14 0.72 -9.64 -2.75
C SER A 14 1.09 -8.20 -2.47
N VAL A 15 0.07 -7.38 -2.31
CA VAL A 15 0.24 -5.96 -2.06
C VAL A 15 -0.63 -5.59 -0.87
N ALA A 16 -0.06 -4.91 0.10
CA ALA A 16 -0.83 -4.33 1.19
C ALA A 16 -0.88 -2.83 0.98
N LEU A 17 -2.08 -2.27 0.93
CA LEU A 17 -2.25 -0.84 0.73
C LEU A 17 -2.73 -0.22 2.03
N PHE A 18 -1.85 0.56 2.65
CA PHE A 18 -2.18 1.32 3.83
C PHE A 18 -2.91 2.58 3.41
N GLY A 19 -4.10 2.78 3.95
CA GLY A 19 -4.90 3.94 3.58
C GLY A 19 -5.94 3.64 2.53
N ALA A 20 -6.27 2.37 2.33
CA ALA A 20 -7.36 2.01 1.43
C ALA A 20 -8.63 2.72 1.82
N SER A 21 -9.36 3.24 0.86
CA SER A 21 -10.49 4.11 1.15
C SER A 21 -11.58 3.95 0.11
N ASP A 22 -12.81 4.20 0.55
CA ASP A 22 -13.95 4.29 -0.37
C ASP A 22 -14.01 5.64 -1.07
N ARG A 23 -13.27 6.61 -0.59
CA ARG A 23 -13.32 7.95 -1.16
C ARG A 23 -12.61 7.98 -2.49
N THR A 24 -13.34 8.35 -3.52
CA THR A 24 -12.79 8.33 -4.87
C THR A 24 -11.84 9.50 -5.11
N ASP A 25 -11.82 10.48 -4.23
CA ASP A 25 -10.93 11.63 -4.38
C ASP A 25 -9.68 11.53 -3.53
N SER A 26 -9.49 10.41 -2.83
CA SER A 26 -8.29 10.23 -2.01
C SER A 26 -7.28 9.39 -2.77
N VAL A 27 -6.02 9.57 -2.41
CA VAL A 27 -4.96 8.78 -3.03
C VAL A 27 -5.20 7.30 -2.78
N GLY A 28 -5.53 6.94 -1.52
CA GLY A 28 -5.77 5.54 -1.20
C GLY A 28 -6.95 4.96 -1.96
N GLY A 29 -8.00 5.74 -2.15
CA GLY A 29 -9.15 5.27 -2.90
C GLY A 29 -8.82 5.04 -4.36
N VAL A 30 -8.10 5.97 -4.97
CA VAL A 30 -7.74 5.85 -6.37
C VAL A 30 -6.80 4.66 -6.58
N VAL A 31 -5.81 4.52 -5.72
CA VAL A 31 -4.85 3.44 -5.88
C VAL A 31 -5.53 2.09 -5.66
N PHE A 32 -6.41 1.99 -4.66
CA PHE A 32 -7.09 0.74 -4.39
C PHE A 32 -7.97 0.36 -5.59
N LYS A 33 -8.70 1.32 -6.12
CA LYS A 33 -9.55 1.05 -7.28
C LYS A 33 -8.70 0.60 -8.46
N ASN A 34 -7.59 1.26 -8.68
CA ASN A 34 -6.72 0.90 -9.79
C ASN A 34 -6.14 -0.48 -9.62
N LEU A 35 -5.75 -0.84 -8.39
CA LEU A 35 -5.24 -2.18 -8.15
C LEU A 35 -6.30 -3.22 -8.43
N LEU A 36 -7.52 -2.99 -7.96
CA LEU A 36 -8.59 -3.96 -8.15
C LEU A 36 -8.94 -4.13 -9.61
N SER A 37 -8.85 -3.08 -10.41
CA SER A 37 -9.27 -3.15 -11.81
C SER A 37 -8.13 -3.39 -12.77
N SER A 38 -6.89 -3.49 -12.29
CA SER A 38 -5.73 -3.56 -13.16
C SER A 38 -5.47 -4.94 -13.74
N GLY A 39 -6.18 -5.94 -13.26
CA GLY A 39 -5.88 -7.30 -13.66
C GLY A 39 -4.76 -7.94 -12.86
N PHE A 40 -4.35 -7.27 -11.77
CA PHE A 40 -3.35 -7.84 -10.90
C PHE A 40 -3.83 -9.19 -10.37
N LYS A 41 -3.03 -10.22 -10.55
CA LYS A 41 -3.45 -11.58 -10.21
C LYS A 41 -3.08 -12.01 -8.82
N GLY A 42 -2.35 -11.19 -8.11
CA GLY A 42 -1.99 -11.49 -6.74
C GLY A 42 -3.07 -11.04 -5.77
N LYS A 43 -2.73 -11.09 -4.50
CA LYS A 43 -3.66 -10.68 -3.45
C LYS A 43 -3.46 -9.23 -3.10
N ILE A 44 -4.55 -8.53 -2.89
CA ILE A 44 -4.55 -7.12 -2.53
C ILE A 44 -5.20 -6.99 -1.17
N TYR A 45 -4.44 -6.49 -0.21
CA TYR A 45 -4.93 -6.31 1.15
C TYR A 45 -5.11 -4.83 1.42
N GLY A 46 -6.35 -4.37 1.48
CA GLY A 46 -6.63 -2.99 1.85
C GLY A 46 -6.62 -2.85 3.36
N ILE A 47 -5.84 -1.93 3.87
CA ILE A 47 -5.73 -1.72 5.31
C ILE A 47 -6.43 -0.42 5.66
N ASN A 48 -7.46 -0.53 6.49
CA ASN A 48 -8.21 0.63 6.96
C ASN A 48 -8.75 0.29 8.35
N PRO A 49 -8.23 0.91 9.40
CA PRO A 49 -8.65 0.55 10.76
C PRO A 49 -10.07 0.94 11.10
N LYS A 50 -10.71 1.75 10.26
CA LYS A 50 -12.05 2.25 10.55
C LYS A 50 -13.14 1.55 9.76
N ARG A 51 -12.80 0.64 8.86
CA ARG A 51 -13.78 0.00 8.01
C ARG A 51 -13.54 -1.49 7.92
N GLU A 52 -14.63 -2.23 7.82
CA GLU A 52 -14.51 -3.69 7.61
C GLU A 52 -14.43 -4.01 6.13
N THR A 53 -14.94 -3.14 5.29
CA THR A 53 -14.85 -3.30 3.84
C THR A 53 -14.49 -1.97 3.21
N VAL A 54 -13.79 -2.05 2.09
CA VAL A 54 -13.46 -0.87 1.29
C VAL A 54 -13.74 -1.25 -0.15
N GLN A 55 -14.55 -0.44 -0.80
CA GLN A 55 -14.94 -0.67 -2.20
C GLN A 55 -15.45 -2.09 -2.43
N GLY A 56 -16.19 -2.60 -1.46
CA GLY A 56 -16.80 -3.91 -1.57
C GLY A 56 -15.88 -5.06 -1.22
N GLU A 57 -14.61 -4.79 -0.92
CA GLU A 57 -13.67 -5.83 -0.58
C GLU A 57 -13.35 -5.81 0.90
N LYS A 58 -12.97 -6.95 1.44
CA LYS A 58 -12.60 -7.02 2.84
C LYS A 58 -11.43 -6.08 3.12
N ALA A 59 -11.50 -5.39 4.25
CA ALA A 59 -10.41 -4.56 4.71
C ALA A 59 -9.86 -5.14 6.00
N TRP A 60 -8.57 -4.91 6.23
CA TRP A 60 -7.89 -5.35 7.44
C TRP A 60 -7.60 -4.13 8.29
N ALA A 61 -7.73 -4.28 9.60
CA ALA A 61 -7.51 -3.15 10.48
C ALA A 61 -6.03 -2.77 10.58
N SER A 62 -5.17 -3.76 10.47
CA SER A 62 -3.74 -3.52 10.61
C SER A 62 -2.97 -4.59 9.85
N LEU A 63 -1.68 -4.33 9.67
CA LEU A 63 -0.81 -5.30 9.01
C LEU A 63 -0.75 -6.62 9.78
N GLU A 64 -0.80 -6.54 11.10
CA GLU A 64 -0.73 -7.75 11.92
C GLU A 64 -1.90 -8.68 11.67
N ASP A 65 -3.02 -8.15 11.21
CA ASP A 65 -4.18 -9.00 10.94
C ASP A 65 -4.03 -9.78 9.65
N ILE A 66 -3.06 -9.46 8.83
CA ILE A 66 -2.81 -10.18 7.59
C ILE A 66 -1.83 -11.30 7.90
N GLU A 67 -2.30 -12.54 7.74
CA GLU A 67 -1.47 -13.69 8.08
C GLU A 67 -0.53 -14.09 6.97
N ASP A 68 -0.88 -13.75 5.74
CA ASP A 68 -0.07 -14.13 4.60
C ASP A 68 1.13 -13.22 4.45
N ASN A 69 2.11 -13.68 3.70
CA ASN A 69 3.25 -12.84 3.38
C ASN A 69 2.81 -11.71 2.46
N VAL A 70 3.44 -10.55 2.66
CA VAL A 70 3.18 -9.39 1.83
C VAL A 70 4.48 -9.01 1.15
N ASP A 71 4.43 -8.91 -0.17
CA ASP A 71 5.62 -8.61 -0.96
C ASP A 71 5.86 -7.12 -1.10
N LEU A 72 4.80 -6.34 -1.22
CA LEU A 72 4.91 -4.91 -1.46
C LEU A 72 3.94 -4.18 -0.56
N ALA A 73 4.41 -3.17 0.12
CA ALA A 73 3.57 -2.29 0.90
C ALA A 73 3.45 -0.96 0.15
N VAL A 74 2.22 -0.53 -0.11
CA VAL A 74 1.95 0.77 -0.70
C VAL A 74 1.34 1.61 0.41
N VAL A 75 1.92 2.76 0.68
CA VAL A 75 1.51 3.61 1.79
C VAL A 75 0.89 4.88 1.24
N ALA A 76 -0.40 5.05 1.48
CA ALA A 76 -1.16 6.20 1.01
C ALA A 76 -1.84 6.88 2.19
N THR A 77 -1.14 7.01 3.29
CA THR A 77 -1.64 7.64 4.50
C THR A 77 -0.96 9.00 4.69
N PRO A 78 -1.47 9.81 5.63
CA PRO A 78 -0.79 11.06 5.92
C PRO A 78 0.66 10.83 6.38
N ALA A 79 1.49 11.82 6.13
CA ALA A 79 2.92 11.68 6.37
C ALA A 79 3.25 11.29 7.81
N LYS A 80 2.45 11.75 8.77
CA LYS A 80 2.75 11.47 10.17
C LYS A 80 2.59 9.99 10.51
N SER A 81 1.89 9.24 9.71
CA SER A 81 1.70 7.80 9.94
C SER A 81 2.83 6.97 9.37
N ILE A 82 3.65 7.54 8.52
CA ILE A 82 4.63 6.77 7.77
C ILE A 82 5.68 6.12 8.64
N PRO A 83 6.25 6.80 9.65
CA PRO A 83 7.30 6.14 10.43
C PRO A 83 6.84 4.86 11.11
N SER A 84 5.64 4.84 11.67
CA SER A 84 5.18 3.63 12.34
C SER A 84 4.87 2.54 11.34
N ILE A 85 4.40 2.89 10.15
CA ILE A 85 4.13 1.92 9.11
C ILE A 85 5.43 1.31 8.60
N VAL A 86 6.45 2.15 8.40
CA VAL A 86 7.74 1.65 7.97
C VAL A 86 8.31 0.67 8.98
N GLU A 87 8.17 1.00 10.27
CA GLU A 87 8.65 0.12 11.32
C GLU A 87 7.92 -1.21 11.30
N ALA A 88 6.61 -1.18 11.17
CA ALA A 88 5.82 -2.41 11.15
C ALA A 88 6.17 -3.26 9.94
N CYS A 89 6.37 -2.64 8.79
CA CYS A 89 6.75 -3.37 7.59
C CYS A 89 8.12 -4.00 7.74
N GLY A 90 9.05 -3.27 8.37
CA GLY A 90 10.38 -3.81 8.59
C GLY A 90 10.36 -5.01 9.51
N GLU A 91 9.57 -4.95 10.58
CA GLU A 91 9.44 -6.07 11.49
C GLU A 91 8.85 -7.28 10.80
N ARG A 92 8.00 -7.05 9.82
CA ARG A 92 7.34 -8.11 9.09
C ARG A 92 8.21 -8.68 7.98
N GLY A 93 9.33 -8.04 7.68
CA GLY A 93 10.22 -8.49 6.61
C GLY A 93 9.77 -8.09 5.22
N ILE A 94 8.92 -7.09 5.12
CA ILE A 94 8.49 -6.60 3.82
C ILE A 94 9.63 -5.81 3.21
N ARG A 95 10.04 -6.19 2.01
CA ARG A 95 11.25 -5.64 1.40
C ARG A 95 11.01 -4.44 0.52
N MET A 96 9.81 -4.30 -0.01
CA MET A 96 9.53 -3.22 -0.94
C MET A 96 8.40 -2.36 -0.41
N MET A 97 8.63 -1.06 -0.44
CA MET A 97 7.62 -0.10 -0.03
C MET A 97 7.54 1.01 -1.05
N LEU A 98 6.33 1.42 -1.36
CA LEU A 98 6.08 2.56 -2.22
C LEU A 98 5.25 3.53 -1.42
N ILE A 99 5.78 4.72 -1.19
CA ILE A 99 5.11 5.71 -0.34
C ILE A 99 4.50 6.77 -1.22
N LEU A 100 3.16 6.88 -1.14
CA LEU A 100 2.41 7.83 -1.92
C LEU A 100 1.67 8.72 -0.93
N SER A 101 2.23 9.86 -0.61
CA SER A 101 1.63 10.73 0.37
C SER A 101 0.82 11.80 -0.31
N ALA A 102 -0.44 11.94 0.10
CA ALA A 102 -1.28 12.99 -0.44
C ALA A 102 -0.70 14.36 -0.14
N GLY A 103 -0.02 14.48 0.99
CA GLY A 103 0.61 15.74 1.33
C GLY A 103 1.71 16.13 0.37
N PHE A 104 2.30 15.14 -0.27
CA PHE A 104 3.33 15.41 -1.25
C PHE A 104 2.80 16.18 -2.44
N ARG A 105 1.54 16.09 -2.71
CA ARG A 105 1.02 16.77 -3.85
C ARG A 105 1.21 18.25 -3.75
N GLU A 106 0.94 18.80 -2.62
CA GLU A 106 1.17 20.20 -2.42
C GLU A 106 2.59 20.48 -2.15
N SER A 107 3.19 19.68 -1.29
CA SER A 107 4.59 19.84 -1.09
C SER A 107 5.35 19.30 -2.26
N GLY A 108 4.71 18.55 -3.10
CA GLY A 108 5.34 17.97 -4.26
C GLY A 108 5.95 19.01 -5.15
N LEU A 109 5.35 20.16 -5.21
CA LEU A 109 5.95 21.23 -5.96
C LEU A 109 7.27 21.64 -5.35
N VAL A 110 7.27 21.75 -4.02
CA VAL A 110 8.50 22.07 -3.32
C VAL A 110 9.47 20.93 -3.43
N GLY A 111 8.98 19.71 -3.22
CA GLY A 111 9.84 18.56 -3.30
C GLY A 111 10.49 18.39 -4.64
N ARG A 112 9.77 18.70 -5.70
CA ARG A 112 10.34 18.54 -7.01
C ARG A 112 11.44 19.54 -7.29
N ARG A 113 11.47 20.62 -6.57
CA ARG A 113 12.51 21.58 -6.75
C ARG A 113 13.77 21.22 -6.01
N LEU A 114 13.66 20.26 -5.16
CA LEU A 114 14.81 19.75 -4.48
C LEU A 114 15.59 18.83 -5.38
#